data_9d26d35fa3cd99ea2f307e8c938a94f1
#
_entry.id   9d26d35fa3cd99ea2f307e8c938a94f1
#
_cell.length_a   1.000
_cell.length_b   1.000
_cell.length_c   1.000
_cell.angle_alpha   90.00
_cell.angle_beta   90.00
_cell.angle_gamma   90.00
#
_symmetry.space_group_name_H-M   'P 1'
#
loop_
_entity.id
_entity.type
_entity.pdbx_description
1 polymer ?
#
loop_
_entity_poly.entity_id
_entity_poly.type
_entity_poly.pdbx_seq_one_letter_code
_entity_poly.pdbx_strand_id
1 'polypeptide(L)'
;MIDLYSVPTANGQRVHIMLEETGLPYEPHFVNLRGGEHLEKSFLNKNPFGRVPAIVDNDGPNGEPISIFEGHAILAYLAEKSGQLYPDDLGVRTQINIWMSAVSANLGPAFAAQFWFTTLAPERSDMAIERYISEAHRGLRALDLLLSNQDYIAGSEYTI
;
A
#
# COMPACT_ATOMS: atom_id res chain seq x y z
N MET A 1 20.27 4.64 1.93
CA MET A 1 19.21 5.61 1.59
C MET A 1 18.20 4.90 0.70
N ILE A 2 16.92 5.18 0.88
CA ILE A 2 15.80 4.53 0.17
C ILE A 2 15.36 5.44 -0.98
N ASP A 3 15.25 4.91 -2.19
CA ASP A 3 14.63 5.59 -3.32
C ASP A 3 13.14 5.19 -3.39
N LEU A 4 12.23 6.16 -3.30
CA LEU A 4 10.79 5.93 -3.37
C LEU A 4 10.25 6.35 -4.75
N TYR A 5 9.81 5.41 -5.54
CA TYR A 5 9.16 5.62 -6.84
C TYR A 5 7.63 5.65 -6.66
N SER A 6 7.03 6.84 -6.77
CA SER A 6 5.64 7.03 -6.38
C SER A 6 4.95 8.15 -7.16
N VAL A 7 3.64 8.26 -6.96
CA VAL A 7 2.79 9.40 -7.35
C VAL A 7 1.77 9.67 -6.23
N PRO A 8 1.12 10.84 -6.18
CA PRO A 8 0.17 11.21 -5.12
C PRO A 8 -1.18 10.44 -5.24
N THR A 9 -1.12 9.12 -5.13
CA THR A 9 -2.27 8.22 -4.99
C THR A 9 -2.34 7.69 -3.57
N ALA A 10 -3.49 7.18 -3.14
CA ALA A 10 -3.64 6.57 -1.82
C ALA A 10 -2.59 5.47 -1.55
N ASN A 11 -2.23 4.68 -2.58
CA ASN A 11 -1.19 3.66 -2.46
C ASN A 11 0.21 4.26 -2.30
N GLY A 12 0.51 5.36 -3.01
CA GLY A 12 1.78 6.08 -2.86
C GLY A 12 1.87 6.77 -1.51
N GLN A 13 0.82 7.47 -1.10
CA GLN A 13 0.78 8.23 0.15
C GLN A 13 1.07 7.37 1.39
N ARG A 14 0.58 6.13 1.46
CA ARG A 14 0.85 5.26 2.61
C ARG A 14 2.34 4.98 2.82
N VAL A 15 3.12 4.89 1.74
CA VAL A 15 4.57 4.68 1.85
C VAL A 15 5.29 5.97 2.27
N HIS A 16 4.84 7.13 1.75
CA HIS A 16 5.34 8.42 2.23
C HIS A 16 5.08 8.59 3.73
N ILE A 17 3.84 8.33 4.19
CA ILE A 17 3.49 8.39 5.62
C ILE A 17 4.41 7.48 6.44
N MET A 18 4.61 6.25 6.00
CA MET A 18 5.48 5.30 6.71
C MET A 18 6.92 5.79 6.83
N LEU A 19 7.47 6.37 5.77
CA LEU A 19 8.84 6.91 5.78
C LEU A 19 8.97 8.13 6.70
N GLU A 20 7.97 9.02 6.70
CA GLU A 20 7.92 10.17 7.62
C GLU A 20 7.76 9.72 9.08
N GLU A 21 6.86 8.79 9.37
CA GLU A 21 6.63 8.27 10.74
C GLU A 21 7.86 7.56 11.31
N THR A 22 8.63 6.86 10.48
CA THR A 22 9.83 6.14 10.92
C THR A 22 11.10 6.97 10.89
N GLY A 23 11.09 8.11 10.21
CA GLY A 23 12.28 8.96 10.04
C GLY A 23 13.37 8.34 9.18
N LEU A 24 13.07 7.29 8.42
CA LEU A 24 14.03 6.68 7.50
C LEU A 24 14.37 7.65 6.35
N PRO A 25 15.65 7.90 6.08
CA PRO A 25 16.04 8.82 5.01
C PRO A 25 15.69 8.23 3.62
N TYR A 26 15.00 9.04 2.82
CA TYR A 26 14.56 8.63 1.49
C TYR A 26 14.64 9.75 0.46
N GLU A 27 14.72 9.39 -0.82
CA GLU A 27 14.64 10.29 -1.98
C GLU A 27 13.38 9.94 -2.79
N PRO A 28 12.42 10.88 -2.95
CA PRO A 28 11.21 10.65 -3.72
C PRO A 28 11.46 10.85 -5.23
N HIS A 29 11.07 9.88 -6.03
CA HIS A 29 11.08 9.91 -7.50
C HIS A 29 9.65 9.88 -8.03
N PHE A 30 9.25 10.97 -8.70
CA PHE A 30 7.94 11.02 -9.35
C PHE A 30 7.95 10.15 -10.62
N VAL A 31 6.98 9.25 -10.75
CA VAL A 31 6.82 8.37 -11.90
C VAL A 31 5.73 8.90 -12.83
N ASN A 32 6.07 9.28 -14.05
CA ASN A 32 5.11 9.79 -15.03
C ASN A 32 4.23 8.67 -15.61
N LEU A 33 3.12 8.36 -14.91
CA LEU A 33 2.19 7.31 -15.34
C LEU A 33 1.55 7.61 -16.70
N ARG A 34 1.23 8.89 -16.98
CA ARG A 34 0.64 9.29 -18.27
C ARG A 34 1.63 9.17 -19.43
N GLY A 35 2.90 9.39 -19.17
CA GLY A 35 3.99 9.19 -20.13
C GLY A 35 4.41 7.74 -20.30
N GLY A 36 3.86 6.81 -19.52
CA GLY A 36 4.17 5.39 -19.63
C GLY A 36 5.48 4.95 -18.93
N GLU A 37 6.13 5.83 -18.15
CA GLU A 37 7.40 5.54 -17.48
C GLU A 37 7.35 4.25 -16.63
N HIS A 38 6.21 3.97 -16.00
CA HIS A 38 5.99 2.75 -15.22
C HIS A 38 6.03 1.44 -16.05
N LEU A 39 5.99 1.54 -17.38
CA LEU A 39 6.07 0.43 -18.32
C LEU A 39 7.46 0.32 -18.96
N GLU A 40 8.35 1.24 -18.69
CA GLU A 40 9.73 1.18 -19.18
C GLU A 40 10.53 0.08 -18.44
N LYS A 41 11.49 -0.51 -19.14
CA LYS A 41 12.36 -1.57 -18.59
C LYS A 41 13.06 -1.14 -17.29
N SER A 42 13.46 0.11 -17.21
CA SER A 42 14.08 0.73 -16.03
C SER A 42 13.20 0.65 -14.78
N PHE A 43 11.88 0.84 -14.95
CA PHE A 43 10.92 0.70 -13.86
C PHE A 43 10.46 -0.75 -13.66
N LEU A 44 10.25 -1.50 -14.74
CA LEU A 44 9.81 -2.91 -14.65
C LEU A 44 10.84 -3.80 -13.92
N ASN A 45 12.13 -3.43 -13.95
CA ASN A 45 13.14 -4.08 -13.12
C ASN A 45 12.95 -3.86 -11.62
N LYS A 46 12.22 -2.80 -11.21
CA LYS A 46 11.92 -2.51 -9.81
C LYS A 46 10.57 -3.12 -9.40
N ASN A 47 9.58 -3.05 -10.30
CA ASN A 47 8.27 -3.65 -10.13
C ASN A 47 7.76 -4.24 -11.46
N PRO A 48 7.78 -5.56 -11.63
CA PRO A 48 7.39 -6.21 -12.88
C PRO A 48 5.91 -6.03 -13.23
N PHE A 49 5.07 -5.63 -12.27
CA PHE A 49 3.66 -5.29 -12.54
C PHE A 49 3.47 -3.89 -13.11
N GLY A 50 4.54 -3.07 -13.22
CA GLY A 50 4.44 -1.71 -13.73
C GLY A 50 3.50 -0.83 -12.89
N ARG A 51 3.54 -0.95 -11.57
CA ARG A 51 2.68 -0.20 -10.65
C ARG A 51 3.48 0.53 -9.58
N VAL A 52 2.95 1.66 -9.13
CA VAL A 52 3.48 2.42 -8.01
C VAL A 52 2.64 2.18 -6.75
N PRO A 53 3.24 2.25 -5.54
CA PRO A 53 4.64 2.56 -5.27
C PRO A 53 5.58 1.37 -5.45
N ALA A 54 6.88 1.67 -5.61
CA ALA A 54 7.99 0.75 -5.44
C ALA A 54 9.10 1.48 -4.69
N ILE A 55 9.93 0.76 -3.94
CA ILE A 55 11.14 1.30 -3.33
C ILE A 55 12.38 0.55 -3.80
N VAL A 56 13.52 1.22 -3.78
CA VAL A 56 14.84 0.58 -3.84
C VAL A 56 15.57 0.99 -2.58
N ASP A 57 15.85 0.03 -1.71
CA ASP A 57 16.74 0.28 -0.58
C ASP A 57 18.17 -0.04 -0.99
N ASN A 58 19.01 0.99 -1.04
CA ASN A 58 20.41 0.87 -1.45
C ASN A 58 21.31 0.27 -0.33
N ASP A 59 20.75 0.11 0.86
CA ASP A 59 21.38 -0.54 2.01
C ASP A 59 20.42 -1.57 2.58
N GLY A 60 20.10 -2.56 1.75
CA GLY A 60 19.20 -3.66 2.07
C GLY A 60 19.86 -4.76 2.88
N PRO A 61 19.21 -5.92 3.00
CA PRO A 61 19.77 -7.05 3.72
C PRO A 61 21.16 -7.44 3.20
N ASN A 62 22.08 -7.69 4.13
CA ASN A 62 23.48 -8.01 3.85
C ASN A 62 24.29 -6.88 3.14
N GLY A 63 23.78 -5.63 3.16
CA GLY A 63 24.41 -4.49 2.52
C GLY A 63 24.21 -4.43 0.98
N GLU A 64 23.33 -5.25 0.43
CA GLU A 64 23.03 -5.28 -1.00
C GLU A 64 21.73 -4.54 -1.30
N PRO A 65 21.66 -3.82 -2.45
CA PRO A 65 20.42 -3.15 -2.84
C PRO A 65 19.28 -4.14 -3.07
N ILE A 66 18.07 -3.75 -2.61
CA ILE A 66 16.84 -4.53 -2.81
C ILE A 66 15.71 -3.67 -3.35
N SER A 67 15.01 -4.17 -4.38
CA SER A 67 13.77 -3.58 -4.87
C SER A 67 12.57 -4.24 -4.21
N ILE A 68 11.63 -3.43 -3.69
CA ILE A 68 10.44 -3.92 -3.01
C ILE A 68 9.22 -3.21 -3.60
N PHE A 69 8.20 -3.96 -3.91
CA PHE A 69 6.91 -3.48 -4.39
C PHE A 69 5.79 -4.16 -3.61
N GLU A 70 4.53 -3.80 -3.87
CA GLU A 70 3.35 -4.04 -3.05
C GLU A 70 3.36 -3.26 -1.73
N GLY A 71 2.36 -2.39 -1.55
CA GLY A 71 2.30 -1.50 -0.39
C GLY A 71 2.45 -2.23 0.95
N HIS A 72 1.81 -3.39 1.11
CA HIS A 72 1.94 -4.23 2.31
C HIS A 72 3.40 -4.66 2.55
N ALA A 73 4.06 -5.21 1.53
CA ALA A 73 5.45 -5.66 1.65
C ALA A 73 6.40 -4.49 1.95
N ILE A 74 6.17 -3.34 1.34
CA ILE A 74 6.96 -2.13 1.61
C ILE A 74 6.80 -1.69 3.06
N LEU A 75 5.56 -1.58 3.57
CA LEU A 75 5.31 -1.16 4.95
C LEU A 75 5.94 -2.13 5.95
N ALA A 76 5.78 -3.45 5.76
CA ALA A 76 6.38 -4.46 6.62
C ALA A 76 7.92 -4.38 6.61
N TYR A 77 8.53 -4.22 5.43
CA TYR A 77 9.98 -4.06 5.31
C TYR A 77 10.50 -2.81 6.02
N LEU A 78 9.84 -1.66 5.82
CA LEU A 78 10.24 -0.40 6.45
C LEU A 78 10.08 -0.45 7.98
N ALA A 79 9.04 -1.12 8.46
CA ALA A 79 8.81 -1.32 9.89
C ALA A 79 9.90 -2.21 10.52
N GLU A 80 10.26 -3.32 9.90
CA GLU A 80 11.36 -4.18 10.35
C GLU A 80 12.71 -3.44 10.29
N LYS A 81 12.96 -2.67 9.23
CA LYS A 81 14.20 -1.90 9.07
C LYS A 81 14.34 -0.79 10.13
N SER A 82 13.24 -0.13 10.49
CA SER A 82 13.24 0.94 11.49
C SER A 82 13.11 0.44 12.93
N GLY A 83 12.61 -0.78 13.14
CA GLY A 83 12.23 -1.29 14.45
C GLY A 83 11.00 -0.60 15.05
N GLN A 84 10.13 0.01 14.22
CA GLN A 84 8.99 0.79 14.66
C GLN A 84 7.69 0.31 14.01
N LEU A 85 6.55 0.55 14.66
CA LEU A 85 5.19 0.32 14.15
C LEU A 85 4.85 -1.14 13.83
N TYR A 86 5.68 -2.11 14.25
CA TYR A 86 5.48 -3.54 14.02
C TYR A 86 6.04 -4.33 15.22
N PRO A 87 5.28 -4.42 16.32
CA PRO A 87 5.73 -5.07 17.58
C PRO A 87 6.15 -6.52 17.39
N ASP A 88 7.01 -7.02 18.29
CA ASP A 88 7.51 -8.41 18.22
C ASP A 88 6.48 -9.44 18.69
N ASP A 89 5.39 -9.03 19.36
CA ASP A 89 4.34 -9.94 19.81
C ASP A 89 3.66 -10.64 18.63
N LEU A 90 3.67 -11.96 18.64
CA LEU A 90 3.13 -12.76 17.54
C LEU A 90 1.61 -12.53 17.35
N GLY A 91 0.86 -12.31 18.43
CA GLY A 91 -0.57 -12.08 18.37
C GLY A 91 -0.89 -10.76 17.67
N VAL A 92 -0.18 -9.68 18.05
CA VAL A 92 -0.32 -8.35 17.44
C VAL A 92 0.11 -8.39 15.99
N ARG A 93 1.26 -8.96 15.67
CA ARG A 93 1.73 -9.14 14.26
C ARG A 93 0.75 -9.91 13.41
N THR A 94 0.11 -10.93 14.00
CA THR A 94 -0.93 -11.70 13.27
C THR A 94 -2.12 -10.81 12.94
N GLN A 95 -2.60 -10.00 13.88
CA GLN A 95 -3.69 -9.05 13.61
C GLN A 95 -3.32 -8.02 12.55
N ILE A 96 -2.13 -7.43 12.63
CA ILE A 96 -1.61 -6.52 11.59
C ILE A 96 -1.64 -7.21 10.21
N ASN A 97 -1.06 -8.40 10.09
CA ASN A 97 -1.01 -9.12 8.82
C ASN A 97 -2.39 -9.52 8.28
N ILE A 98 -3.34 -9.89 9.16
CA ILE A 98 -4.73 -10.15 8.78
C ILE A 98 -5.34 -8.91 8.11
N TRP A 99 -5.24 -7.74 8.77
CA TRP A 99 -5.87 -6.53 8.26
C TRP A 99 -5.15 -5.97 7.03
N MET A 100 -3.82 -6.00 6.97
CA MET A 100 -3.07 -5.62 5.78
C MET A 100 -3.42 -6.53 4.58
N SER A 101 -3.55 -7.82 4.81
CA SER A 101 -3.98 -8.77 3.78
C SER A 101 -5.43 -8.55 3.36
N ALA A 102 -6.33 -8.33 4.32
CA ALA A 102 -7.74 -8.06 4.05
C ALA A 102 -7.94 -6.79 3.23
N VAL A 103 -7.23 -5.71 3.56
CA VAL A 103 -7.27 -4.45 2.81
C VAL A 103 -6.71 -4.65 1.40
N SER A 104 -5.58 -5.34 1.26
CA SER A 104 -4.94 -5.56 -0.04
C SER A 104 -5.75 -6.48 -0.96
N ALA A 105 -6.39 -7.51 -0.41
CA ALA A 105 -7.14 -8.50 -1.18
C ALA A 105 -8.61 -8.13 -1.46
N ASN A 106 -9.21 -7.28 -0.62
CA ASN A 106 -10.64 -6.97 -0.72
C ASN A 106 -10.90 -5.49 -0.96
N LEU A 107 -10.53 -4.63 -0.01
CA LEU A 107 -10.91 -3.22 -0.02
C LEU A 107 -10.19 -2.44 -1.12
N GLY A 108 -8.89 -2.64 -1.25
CA GLY A 108 -8.07 -1.99 -2.30
C GLY A 108 -8.58 -2.28 -3.71
N PRO A 109 -8.75 -3.55 -4.11
CA PRO A 109 -9.33 -3.90 -5.40
C PRO A 109 -10.75 -3.38 -5.62
N ALA A 110 -11.60 -3.37 -4.58
CA ALA A 110 -12.95 -2.84 -4.68
C ALA A 110 -12.95 -1.34 -5.00
N PHE A 111 -12.14 -0.54 -4.30
CA PHE A 111 -11.97 0.88 -4.59
C PHE A 111 -11.34 1.13 -5.96
N ALA A 112 -10.33 0.37 -6.33
CA ALA A 112 -9.68 0.54 -7.64
C ALA A 112 -10.65 0.25 -8.78
N ALA A 113 -11.43 -0.81 -8.69
CA ALA A 113 -12.43 -1.16 -9.69
C ALA A 113 -13.60 -0.18 -9.70
N GLN A 114 -14.09 0.25 -8.53
CA GLN A 114 -15.12 1.29 -8.43
C GLN A 114 -14.67 2.58 -9.12
N PHE A 115 -13.45 3.05 -8.82
CA PHE A 115 -12.88 4.23 -9.47
C PHE A 115 -12.75 4.05 -10.99
N TRP A 116 -12.28 2.89 -11.44
CA TRP A 116 -12.12 2.63 -12.86
C TRP A 116 -13.47 2.66 -13.59
N PHE A 117 -14.49 1.96 -13.09
CA PHE A 117 -15.81 1.90 -13.72
C PHE A 117 -16.60 3.21 -13.63
N THR A 118 -16.35 4.05 -12.63
CA THR A 118 -17.01 5.36 -12.51
C THR A 118 -16.33 6.47 -13.30
N THR A 119 -15.01 6.35 -13.54
CA THR A 119 -14.21 7.50 -13.99
C THR A 119 -13.43 7.26 -15.29
N LEU A 120 -12.90 6.04 -15.47
CA LEU A 120 -11.94 5.74 -16.54
C LEU A 120 -12.48 4.80 -17.62
N ALA A 121 -13.50 4.01 -17.33
CA ALA A 121 -14.05 3.04 -18.27
C ALA A 121 -14.58 3.74 -19.53
N PRO A 122 -14.25 3.22 -20.73
CA PRO A 122 -14.73 3.82 -21.99
C PRO A 122 -16.25 3.72 -22.15
N GLU A 123 -16.87 2.74 -21.53
CA GLU A 123 -18.32 2.55 -21.52
C GLU A 123 -18.81 2.42 -20.07
N ARG A 124 -19.93 3.07 -19.76
CA ARG A 124 -20.56 3.00 -18.45
C ARG A 124 -21.22 1.62 -18.24
N SER A 125 -20.99 1.04 -17.09
CA SER A 125 -21.61 -0.22 -16.66
C SER A 125 -22.20 -0.05 -15.27
N ASP A 126 -23.51 0.21 -15.19
CA ASP A 126 -24.18 0.42 -13.90
C ASP A 126 -24.08 -0.83 -13.00
N MET A 127 -24.20 -2.03 -13.58
CA MET A 127 -24.03 -3.29 -12.86
C MET A 127 -22.64 -3.42 -12.21
N ALA A 128 -21.59 -3.07 -12.94
CA ALA A 128 -20.21 -3.10 -12.39
C ALA A 128 -20.02 -2.03 -11.30
N ILE A 129 -20.53 -0.82 -11.53
CA ILE A 129 -20.48 0.29 -10.56
C ILE A 129 -21.16 -0.12 -9.27
N GLU A 130 -22.40 -0.59 -9.32
CA GLU A 130 -23.17 -1.04 -8.15
C GLU A 130 -22.46 -2.19 -7.41
N ARG A 131 -21.91 -3.16 -8.16
CA ARG A 131 -21.16 -4.28 -7.58
C ARG A 131 -19.98 -3.80 -6.75
N TYR A 132 -19.12 -2.94 -7.32
CA TYR A 132 -17.91 -2.51 -6.63
C TYR A 132 -18.15 -1.47 -5.54
N ILE A 133 -19.19 -0.64 -5.65
CA ILE A 133 -19.67 0.20 -4.54
C ILE A 133 -20.12 -0.69 -3.37
N SER A 134 -20.90 -1.75 -3.64
CA SER A 134 -21.36 -2.67 -2.60
C SER A 134 -20.20 -3.38 -1.89
N GLU A 135 -19.18 -3.82 -2.66
CA GLU A 135 -17.98 -4.45 -2.09
C GLU A 135 -17.17 -3.46 -1.23
N ALA A 136 -16.97 -2.23 -1.71
CA ALA A 136 -16.30 -1.19 -0.94
C ALA A 136 -17.05 -0.90 0.38
N HIS A 137 -18.36 -0.74 0.33
CA HIS A 137 -19.18 -0.54 1.53
C HIS A 137 -19.13 -1.73 2.50
N ARG A 138 -19.06 -2.96 1.98
CA ARG A 138 -18.88 -4.16 2.83
C ARG A 138 -17.59 -4.10 3.62
N GLY A 139 -16.48 -3.74 2.95
CA GLY A 139 -15.18 -3.58 3.61
C GLY A 139 -15.18 -2.44 4.64
N LEU A 140 -15.75 -1.27 4.27
CA LEU A 140 -15.85 -0.13 5.19
C LEU A 140 -16.69 -0.46 6.43
N ARG A 141 -17.82 -1.17 6.29
CA ARG A 141 -18.62 -1.60 7.45
C ARG A 141 -17.86 -2.54 8.38
N ALA A 142 -17.00 -3.41 7.84
CA ALA A 142 -16.16 -4.28 8.67
C ALA A 142 -15.15 -3.48 9.50
N LEU A 143 -14.53 -2.44 8.90
CA LEU A 143 -13.63 -1.54 9.60
C LEU A 143 -14.36 -0.67 10.64
N ASP A 144 -15.53 -0.14 10.31
CA ASP A 144 -16.37 0.68 11.20
C ASP A 144 -16.79 -0.12 12.45
N LEU A 145 -17.25 -1.36 12.26
CA LEU A 145 -17.60 -2.26 13.36
C LEU A 145 -16.39 -2.56 14.26
N LEU A 146 -15.23 -2.78 13.68
CA LEU A 146 -14.00 -3.01 14.42
C LEU A 146 -13.62 -1.79 15.27
N LEU A 147 -13.55 -0.61 14.63
CA LEU A 147 -13.15 0.65 15.25
C LEU A 147 -14.17 1.20 16.24
N SER A 148 -15.40 0.68 16.25
CA SER A 148 -16.39 0.96 17.30
C SER A 148 -16.00 0.35 18.66
N ASN A 149 -15.04 -0.58 18.70
CA ASN A 149 -14.65 -1.31 19.90
C ASN A 149 -13.16 -1.18 20.25
N GLN A 150 -12.39 -0.54 19.42
CA GLN A 150 -10.94 -0.34 19.65
C GLN A 150 -10.41 0.88 18.90
N ASP A 151 -9.30 1.43 19.35
CA ASP A 151 -8.75 2.71 18.85
C ASP A 151 -8.05 2.56 17.48
N TYR A 152 -7.41 1.42 17.22
CA TYR A 152 -6.70 1.16 15.97
C TYR A 152 -7.10 -0.18 15.37
N ILE A 153 -6.90 -0.34 14.06
CA ILE A 153 -7.34 -1.54 13.31
C ILE A 153 -6.71 -2.83 13.86
N ALA A 154 -5.45 -2.80 14.27
CA ALA A 154 -4.76 -4.00 14.78
C ALA A 154 -4.79 -4.15 16.31
N GLY A 155 -5.44 -3.23 17.05
CA GLY A 155 -5.54 -3.30 18.52
C GLY A 155 -5.52 -1.94 19.20
N SER A 156 -4.73 -1.81 20.26
CA SER A 156 -4.65 -0.60 21.10
C SER A 156 -3.54 0.37 20.70
N GLU A 157 -2.69 0.00 19.76
CA GLU A 157 -1.52 0.80 19.36
C GLU A 157 -1.56 1.14 17.87
N TYR A 158 -0.96 2.28 17.52
CA TYR A 158 -0.75 2.68 16.13
C TYR A 158 0.34 1.80 15.50
N THR A 159 0.02 1.14 14.39
CA THR A 159 0.90 0.20 13.68
C THR A 159 0.79 0.40 12.15
N ILE A 160 1.59 -0.32 11.40
CA ILE A 160 1.50 -0.39 9.93
C ILE A 160 0.17 -0.96 9.47
#